data_7257d92db73dff8bc8753df566b9bb2c
#
_entry.id   7257d92db73dff8bc8753df566b9bb2c
#
_cell.length_a   1.000
_cell.length_b   1.000
_cell.length_c   1.000
_cell.angle_alpha   90.00
_cell.angle_beta   90.00
_cell.angle_gamma   90.00
#
_symmetry.space_group_name_H-M   'P 1'
#
loop_
_entity.id
_entity.type
_entity.pdbx_description
1 polymer ?
#
loop_
_entity_poly.entity_id
_entity_poly.type
_entity_poly.pdbx_seq_one_letter_code
_entity_poly.pdbx_strand_id
1 'polypeptide(L)'
;MVDVLGGRRLVTRDGAWVEAEAALQNKVVALYFAAGRCAPSRDFTPLLSRFYEALVDEARPPAPFEVVFVSADDSAQDMLAFMSELHGAWLALPFQDPLRHELRARYRITTIPKLVIVKPSGEVITDKGRMQIRERGLACFQNWVEVADVFRNFFG
;
A
#
# COMPACT_ATOMS: atom_id res chain seq x y z
N MET A 1 -6.50 9.47 5.43
CA MET A 1 -5.05 9.65 5.14
C MET A 1 -4.63 11.11 5.02
N VAL A 2 -5.52 12.04 5.29
CA VAL A 2 -5.20 13.46 5.20
C VAL A 2 -4.02 13.83 6.11
N ASP A 3 -4.00 13.29 7.34
CA ASP A 3 -2.93 13.60 8.31
C ASP A 3 -1.56 13.00 7.95
N VAL A 4 -1.54 12.02 7.05
CA VAL A 4 -0.32 11.31 6.68
C VAL A 4 0.13 11.69 5.27
N LEU A 5 -0.79 11.68 4.30
CA LEU A 5 -0.50 11.87 2.88
C LEU A 5 -1.21 13.07 2.27
N GLY A 6 -1.88 13.90 3.10
CA GLY A 6 -2.61 15.05 2.60
C GLY A 6 -1.73 16.03 1.83
N GLY A 7 -2.24 16.54 0.70
CA GLY A 7 -1.52 17.46 -0.15
C GLY A 7 -0.44 16.82 -1.00
N ARG A 8 -0.26 15.50 -0.94
CA ARG A 8 0.76 14.79 -1.70
C ARG A 8 0.20 14.27 -3.00
N ARG A 9 1.07 14.16 -3.99
CA ARG A 9 0.79 13.44 -5.21
C ARG A 9 1.48 12.09 -5.16
N LEU A 10 0.76 11.08 -5.60
CA LEU A 10 1.28 9.73 -5.73
C LEU A 10 1.47 9.43 -7.21
N VAL A 11 2.30 8.45 -7.51
CA VAL A 11 2.61 8.08 -8.88
C VAL A 11 2.15 6.64 -9.12
N THR A 12 1.61 6.39 -10.32
CA THR A 12 1.26 5.04 -10.76
C THR A 12 2.48 4.38 -11.39
N ARG A 13 2.37 3.07 -11.60
CA ARG A 13 3.39 2.29 -12.30
C ARG A 13 3.70 2.84 -13.70
N ASP A 14 2.70 3.42 -14.35
CA ASP A 14 2.82 3.98 -15.69
C ASP A 14 3.30 5.43 -15.73
N GLY A 15 3.59 6.00 -14.57
CA GLY A 15 4.10 7.37 -14.47
C GLY A 15 3.03 8.44 -14.36
N ALA A 16 1.76 8.09 -14.24
CA ALA A 16 0.69 9.07 -14.05
C ALA A 16 0.67 9.57 -12.61
N TRP A 17 0.25 10.82 -12.43
CA TRP A 17 0.12 11.44 -11.11
C TRP A 17 -1.33 11.41 -10.64
N VAL A 18 -1.53 11.11 -9.35
CA VAL A 18 -2.85 11.17 -8.73
C VAL A 18 -2.75 11.91 -7.39
N GLU A 19 -3.81 12.60 -7.02
CA GLU A 19 -3.89 13.25 -5.72
C GLU A 19 -4.20 12.21 -4.65
N ALA A 20 -3.37 12.17 -3.60
CA ALA A 20 -3.49 11.15 -2.55
C ALA A 20 -4.85 11.18 -1.87
N GLU A 21 -5.36 12.37 -1.54
CA GLU A 21 -6.64 12.50 -0.85
C GLU A 21 -7.78 11.87 -1.64
N ALA A 22 -7.84 12.14 -2.94
CA ALA A 22 -8.90 11.59 -3.79
C ALA A 22 -8.73 10.08 -3.98
N ALA A 23 -7.51 9.63 -4.19
CA ALA A 23 -7.23 8.22 -4.49
C ALA A 23 -7.45 7.30 -3.28
N LEU A 24 -7.25 7.81 -2.07
CA LEU A 24 -7.28 7.00 -0.85
C LEU A 24 -8.54 7.21 0.01
N GLN A 25 -9.45 8.04 -0.44
CA GLN A 25 -10.64 8.39 0.33
C GLN A 25 -11.49 7.16 0.65
N ASN A 26 -11.82 7.00 1.93
CA ASN A 26 -12.67 5.90 2.42
C ASN A 26 -12.14 4.50 2.09
N LYS A 27 -10.82 4.36 2.01
CA LYS A 27 -10.20 3.07 1.73
C LYS A 27 -9.32 2.62 2.89
N VAL A 28 -9.21 1.31 3.05
CA VAL A 28 -8.13 0.68 3.82
C VAL A 28 -6.87 0.83 2.97
N VAL A 29 -5.80 1.31 3.57
CA VAL A 29 -4.54 1.55 2.86
C VAL A 29 -3.46 0.62 3.40
N ALA A 30 -2.75 -0.04 2.49
CA ALA A 30 -1.59 -0.84 2.82
C ALA A 30 -0.34 -0.04 2.43
N LEU A 31 0.44 0.35 3.43
CA LEU A 31 1.73 1.00 3.20
C LEU A 31 2.78 -0.11 3.03
N TYR A 32 3.35 -0.19 1.84
CA TYR A 32 4.27 -1.28 1.47
C TYR A 32 5.70 -0.77 1.39
N PHE A 33 6.53 -1.17 2.36
CA PHE A 33 7.94 -0.80 2.45
C PHE A 33 8.78 -1.95 1.90
N ALA A 34 9.45 -1.74 0.78
CA ALA A 34 10.15 -2.81 0.07
C ALA A 34 11.22 -2.24 -0.87
N ALA A 35 12.07 -3.10 -1.37
CA ALA A 35 13.10 -2.75 -2.34
C ALA A 35 13.33 -3.91 -3.32
N GLY A 36 13.59 -3.57 -4.58
CA GLY A 36 13.77 -4.57 -5.63
C GLY A 36 15.02 -5.44 -5.47
N ARG A 37 16.04 -4.94 -4.76
CA ARG A 37 17.27 -5.72 -4.48
C ARG A 37 17.07 -6.76 -3.37
N CYS A 38 15.97 -6.66 -2.63
CA CYS A 38 15.72 -7.51 -1.46
C CYS A 38 14.95 -8.77 -1.88
N ALA A 39 15.56 -9.94 -1.74
CA ALA A 39 14.92 -11.19 -2.15
C ALA A 39 13.57 -11.43 -1.48
N PRO A 40 13.40 -11.25 -0.16
CA PRO A 40 12.07 -11.38 0.44
C PRO A 40 11.03 -10.40 -0.11
N SER A 41 11.42 -9.19 -0.51
CA SER A 41 10.53 -8.25 -1.19
C SER A 41 10.07 -8.81 -2.53
N ARG A 42 10.98 -9.38 -3.29
CA ARG A 42 10.66 -9.98 -4.60
C ARG A 42 9.78 -11.20 -4.45
N ASP A 43 9.93 -11.96 -3.37
CA ASP A 43 9.10 -13.13 -3.11
C ASP A 43 7.67 -12.77 -2.73
N PHE A 44 7.51 -11.72 -1.91
CA PHE A 44 6.18 -11.32 -1.43
C PHE A 44 5.40 -10.50 -2.44
N THR A 45 6.05 -9.65 -3.23
CA THR A 45 5.36 -8.72 -4.13
C THR A 45 4.37 -9.41 -5.08
N PRO A 46 4.68 -10.57 -5.70
CA PRO A 46 3.69 -11.26 -6.53
C PRO A 46 2.44 -11.69 -5.76
N LEU A 47 2.58 -12.08 -4.50
CA LEU A 47 1.45 -12.42 -3.65
C LEU A 47 0.56 -11.19 -3.42
N LEU A 48 1.17 -10.06 -3.11
CA LEU A 48 0.45 -8.81 -2.90
C LEU A 48 -0.24 -8.37 -4.19
N SER A 49 0.41 -8.55 -5.32
CA SER A 49 -0.17 -8.20 -6.63
C SER A 49 -1.44 -9.00 -6.91
N ARG A 50 -1.42 -10.31 -6.66
CA ARG A 50 -2.61 -11.15 -6.84
C ARG A 50 -3.73 -10.78 -5.86
N PHE A 51 -3.36 -10.50 -4.61
CA PHE A 51 -4.31 -10.04 -3.59
C PHE A 51 -5.00 -8.74 -4.03
N TYR A 52 -4.22 -7.79 -4.52
CA TYR A 52 -4.73 -6.51 -5.02
C TYR A 52 -5.65 -6.69 -6.23
N GLU A 53 -5.23 -7.50 -7.20
CA GLU A 53 -6.03 -7.75 -8.40
C GLU A 53 -7.39 -8.34 -8.05
N ALA A 54 -7.42 -9.30 -7.13
CA ALA A 54 -8.68 -9.93 -6.74
C ALA A 54 -9.64 -8.92 -6.08
N LEU A 55 -9.12 -8.03 -5.23
CA LEU A 55 -9.95 -7.06 -4.51
C LEU A 55 -10.34 -5.86 -5.35
N VAL A 56 -9.44 -5.35 -6.18
CA VAL A 56 -9.62 -4.06 -6.85
C VAL A 56 -9.96 -4.22 -8.32
N ASP A 57 -9.27 -5.11 -9.03
CA ASP A 57 -9.43 -5.22 -10.48
C ASP A 57 -10.55 -6.19 -10.87
N GLU A 58 -10.70 -7.28 -10.14
CA GLU A 58 -11.65 -8.34 -10.49
C GLU A 58 -13.00 -8.20 -9.81
N ALA A 59 -13.01 -7.71 -8.55
CA ALA A 59 -14.26 -7.55 -7.80
C ALA A 59 -15.13 -6.44 -8.39
N ARG A 60 -16.45 -6.64 -8.38
CA ARG A 60 -17.43 -5.65 -8.82
C ARG A 60 -18.51 -5.53 -7.77
N PRO A 61 -18.66 -4.37 -7.09
CA PRO A 61 -17.77 -3.20 -7.19
C PRO A 61 -16.37 -3.49 -6.61
N PRO A 62 -15.36 -2.68 -6.96
CA PRO A 62 -14.03 -2.82 -6.36
C PRO A 62 -14.07 -2.66 -4.85
N ALA A 63 -13.26 -3.44 -4.15
CA ALA A 63 -13.13 -3.30 -2.70
C ALA A 63 -12.49 -1.94 -2.35
N PRO A 64 -12.82 -1.36 -1.18
CA PRO A 64 -12.23 -0.10 -0.74
C PRO A 64 -10.81 -0.32 -0.18
N PHE A 65 -9.87 -0.59 -1.07
CA PHE A 65 -8.50 -0.97 -0.74
C PHE A 65 -7.53 -0.29 -1.70
N GLU A 66 -6.41 0.20 -1.17
CA GLU A 66 -5.34 0.73 -1.99
C GLU A 66 -3.99 0.42 -1.35
N VAL A 67 -2.98 0.25 -2.20
CA VAL A 67 -1.59 0.06 -1.77
C VAL A 67 -0.80 1.30 -2.12
N VAL A 68 0.01 1.77 -1.18
CA VAL A 68 0.97 2.85 -1.42
C VAL A 68 2.36 2.29 -1.16
N PHE A 69 3.14 2.17 -2.23
CA PHE A 69 4.51 1.70 -2.16
C PHE A 69 5.41 2.82 -1.63
N VAL A 70 6.21 2.50 -0.62
CA VAL A 70 7.22 3.40 -0.03
C VAL A 70 8.56 2.74 -0.29
N SER A 71 9.25 3.18 -1.32
CA SER A 71 10.48 2.54 -1.79
C SER A 71 11.61 2.67 -0.78
N ALA A 72 12.32 1.57 -0.56
CA ALA A 72 13.61 1.54 0.10
C ALA A 72 14.73 1.25 -0.89
N ASP A 73 14.48 1.41 -2.19
CA ASP A 73 15.49 1.29 -3.24
C ASP A 73 16.55 2.37 -3.12
N ASP A 74 17.69 2.16 -3.75
CA ASP A 74 18.82 3.09 -3.66
C ASP A 74 18.73 4.23 -4.68
N SER A 75 17.89 4.08 -5.71
CA SER A 75 17.73 5.09 -6.75
C SER A 75 16.30 5.07 -7.30
N ALA A 76 15.91 6.18 -7.94
CA ALA A 76 14.63 6.27 -8.65
C ALA A 76 14.55 5.23 -9.76
N GLN A 77 15.66 4.97 -10.43
CA GLN A 77 15.73 3.99 -11.50
C GLN A 77 15.45 2.58 -10.99
N ASP A 78 16.05 2.22 -9.86
CA ASP A 78 15.83 0.90 -9.22
C ASP A 78 14.38 0.75 -8.79
N MET A 79 13.79 1.80 -8.23
CA MET A 79 12.39 1.82 -7.83
C MET A 79 11.47 1.57 -9.04
N LEU A 80 11.70 2.28 -10.14
CA LEU A 80 10.88 2.13 -11.34
C LEU A 80 11.02 0.74 -11.95
N ALA A 81 12.23 0.17 -11.95
CA ALA A 81 12.47 -1.18 -12.46
C ALA A 81 11.68 -2.21 -11.64
N PHE A 82 11.71 -2.08 -10.32
CA PHE A 82 10.97 -2.98 -9.42
C PHE A 82 9.46 -2.87 -9.67
N MET A 83 8.96 -1.64 -9.77
CA MET A 83 7.53 -1.41 -10.02
C MET A 83 7.10 -2.00 -11.37
N SER A 84 7.88 -1.78 -12.42
CA SER A 84 7.55 -2.30 -13.76
C SER A 84 7.56 -3.82 -13.82
N GLU A 85 8.48 -4.45 -13.09
CA GLU A 85 8.67 -5.89 -13.14
C GLU A 85 7.64 -6.66 -12.33
N LEU A 86 7.35 -6.21 -11.10
CA LEU A 86 6.61 -7.04 -10.14
C LEU A 86 5.36 -6.42 -9.53
N HIS A 87 5.19 -5.10 -9.59
CA HIS A 87 4.09 -4.45 -8.87
C HIS A 87 2.76 -4.57 -9.60
N GLY A 88 1.68 -4.57 -8.81
CA GLY A 88 0.34 -4.38 -9.33
C GLY A 88 0.09 -2.92 -9.70
N ALA A 89 -1.14 -2.62 -10.13
CA ALA A 89 -1.53 -1.28 -10.59
C ALA A 89 -1.89 -0.37 -9.41
N TRP A 90 -1.05 -0.33 -8.40
CA TRP A 90 -1.24 0.51 -7.23
C TRP A 90 -0.37 1.77 -7.30
N LEU A 91 -0.31 2.50 -6.20
CA LEU A 91 0.31 3.81 -6.14
C LEU A 91 1.63 3.76 -5.39
N ALA A 92 2.45 4.80 -5.56
CA ALA A 92 3.71 4.92 -4.88
C ALA A 92 3.99 6.38 -4.51
N LEU A 93 4.70 6.59 -3.40
CA LEU A 93 5.32 7.89 -3.15
C LEU A 93 6.44 8.09 -4.17
N PRO A 94 6.57 9.29 -4.75
CA PRO A 94 7.71 9.57 -5.61
C PRO A 94 9.02 9.34 -4.87
N PHE A 95 10.05 8.88 -5.58
CA PHE A 95 11.34 8.56 -4.95
C PHE A 95 11.94 9.79 -4.25
N GLN A 96 11.75 10.97 -4.82
CA GLN A 96 12.31 12.20 -4.30
C GLN A 96 11.56 12.78 -3.11
N ASP A 97 10.37 12.26 -2.79
CA ASP A 97 9.57 12.78 -1.69
C ASP A 97 10.21 12.37 -0.36
N PRO A 98 10.61 13.36 0.48
CA PRO A 98 11.23 13.05 1.78
C PRO A 98 10.30 12.30 2.72
N LEU A 99 8.99 12.28 2.44
CA LEU A 99 8.03 11.54 3.25
C LEU A 99 8.36 10.05 3.30
N ARG A 100 9.06 9.51 2.30
CA ARG A 100 9.52 8.10 2.34
C ARG A 100 10.27 7.80 3.64
N HIS A 101 11.19 8.68 4.01
CA HIS A 101 11.99 8.51 5.22
C HIS A 101 11.16 8.78 6.48
N GLU A 102 10.30 9.78 6.42
CA GLU A 102 9.44 10.13 7.55
C GLU A 102 8.47 8.99 7.90
N LEU A 103 7.91 8.32 6.90
CA LEU A 103 7.01 7.19 7.13
C LEU A 103 7.74 6.00 7.72
N ARG A 104 8.97 5.74 7.29
CA ARG A 104 9.77 4.68 7.89
C ARG A 104 9.98 4.91 9.38
N ALA A 105 10.26 6.14 9.77
CA ALA A 105 10.41 6.50 11.18
C ALA A 105 9.08 6.43 11.92
N ARG A 106 8.02 6.98 11.33
CA ARG A 106 6.68 7.04 11.96
C ARG A 106 6.14 5.66 12.27
N TYR A 107 6.27 4.72 11.36
CA TYR A 107 5.77 3.35 11.52
C TYR A 107 6.83 2.38 12.01
N ARG A 108 8.00 2.89 12.40
CA ARG A 108 9.10 2.11 13.01
C ARG A 108 9.53 0.92 12.14
N ILE A 109 9.76 1.20 10.86
CA ILE A 109 10.14 0.17 9.91
C ILE A 109 11.64 -0.11 10.07
N THR A 110 11.97 -1.27 10.62
CA THR A 110 13.38 -1.69 10.84
C THR A 110 13.83 -2.74 9.84
N THR A 111 12.89 -3.50 9.27
CA THR A 111 13.19 -4.53 8.26
C THR A 111 12.21 -4.40 7.11
N ILE A 112 12.63 -4.86 5.92
CA ILE A 112 11.77 -4.93 4.73
C ILE A 112 11.79 -6.35 4.17
N PRO A 113 10.71 -6.80 3.51
CA PRO A 113 9.49 -6.05 3.24
C PRO A 113 8.60 -5.94 4.48
N LYS A 114 7.84 -4.85 4.55
CA LYS A 114 6.89 -4.64 5.63
C LYS A 114 5.59 -4.10 5.04
N LEU A 115 4.47 -4.65 5.45
CA LEU A 115 3.15 -4.20 5.00
C LEU A 115 2.34 -3.76 6.20
N VAL A 116 2.15 -2.45 6.32
CA VAL A 116 1.40 -1.85 7.41
C VAL A 116 0.02 -1.47 6.90
N ILE A 117 -1.01 -2.06 7.51
CA ILE A 117 -2.39 -1.79 7.12
C ILE A 117 -2.94 -0.70 8.03
N VAL A 118 -3.46 0.36 7.42
CA VAL A 118 -3.96 1.53 8.15
C VAL A 118 -5.39 1.85 7.77
N LYS A 119 -6.09 2.47 8.71
CA LYS A 119 -7.43 3.02 8.49
C LYS A 119 -7.36 4.25 7.57
N PRO A 120 -8.49 4.73 7.04
CA PRO A 120 -8.51 6.00 6.31
C PRO A 120 -7.89 7.17 7.10
N SER A 121 -7.90 7.11 8.42
CA SER A 121 -7.26 8.11 9.28
C SER A 121 -5.74 8.03 9.31
N GLY A 122 -5.16 6.90 8.91
CA GLY A 122 -3.74 6.63 9.06
C GLY A 122 -3.38 5.84 10.32
N GLU A 123 -4.36 5.59 11.19
CA GLU A 123 -4.15 4.77 12.39
C GLU A 123 -3.92 3.31 11.98
N VAL A 124 -2.96 2.63 12.64
CA VAL A 124 -2.57 1.27 12.29
C VAL A 124 -3.66 0.27 12.67
N ILE A 125 -4.05 -0.57 11.69
CA ILE A 125 -4.87 -1.76 11.93
C ILE A 125 -3.96 -2.92 12.33
N THR A 126 -2.92 -3.16 11.54
CA THR A 126 -1.91 -4.20 11.82
C THR A 126 -0.61 -3.89 11.09
N ASP A 127 0.51 -4.21 11.71
CA ASP A 127 1.82 -4.17 11.04
C ASP A 127 2.24 -5.53 10.51
N LYS A 128 1.34 -6.52 10.56
CA LYS A 128 1.59 -7.89 10.13
C LYS A 128 0.79 -8.26 8.87
N GLY A 129 0.59 -7.28 7.99
CA GLY A 129 -0.19 -7.49 6.78
C GLY A 129 0.36 -8.60 5.90
N ARG A 130 1.68 -8.65 5.76
CA ARG A 130 2.35 -9.68 4.95
C ARG A 130 2.03 -11.09 5.45
N MET A 131 2.17 -11.31 6.76
CA MET A 131 1.89 -12.61 7.37
C MET A 131 0.41 -12.98 7.21
N GLN A 132 -0.49 -12.03 7.43
CA GLN A 132 -1.92 -12.27 7.32
C GLN A 132 -2.34 -12.65 5.91
N ILE A 133 -1.78 -12.00 4.90
CA ILE A 133 -2.05 -12.36 3.51
C ILE A 133 -1.55 -13.78 3.20
N ARG A 134 -0.34 -14.14 3.66
CA ARG A 134 0.19 -15.47 3.43
C ARG A 134 -0.65 -16.56 4.11
N GLU A 135 -1.09 -16.31 5.34
CA GLU A 135 -1.79 -17.32 6.12
C GLU A 135 -3.28 -17.40 5.81
N ARG A 136 -3.92 -16.27 5.50
CA ARG A 136 -5.38 -16.18 5.39
C ARG A 136 -5.88 -15.76 4.02
N GLY A 137 -5.00 -15.29 3.13
CA GLY A 137 -5.40 -14.80 1.83
C GLY A 137 -6.44 -13.69 1.92
N LEU A 138 -7.43 -13.73 1.03
CA LEU A 138 -8.45 -12.68 0.95
C LEU A 138 -9.29 -12.52 2.22
N ALA A 139 -9.38 -13.57 3.04
CA ALA A 139 -10.19 -13.50 4.26
C ALA A 139 -9.70 -12.44 5.24
N CYS A 140 -8.40 -12.13 5.25
CA CYS A 140 -7.88 -11.10 6.16
C CYS A 140 -8.42 -9.69 5.85
N PHE A 141 -8.79 -9.43 4.61
CA PHE A 141 -9.34 -8.12 4.23
C PHE A 141 -10.65 -7.83 4.95
N GLN A 142 -11.50 -8.84 5.13
CA GLN A 142 -12.76 -8.66 5.85
C GLN A 142 -12.53 -8.13 7.27
N ASN A 143 -11.52 -8.66 7.96
CA ASN A 143 -11.18 -8.17 9.29
C ASN A 143 -10.66 -6.72 9.27
N TRP A 144 -9.86 -6.38 8.27
CA TRP A 144 -9.35 -5.01 8.14
C TRP A 144 -10.49 -4.01 7.94
N VAL A 145 -11.46 -4.36 7.10
CA VAL A 145 -12.62 -3.50 6.84
C VAL A 145 -13.45 -3.30 8.08
N GLU A 146 -13.68 -4.36 8.85
CA GLU A 146 -14.44 -4.29 10.10
C GLU A 146 -13.76 -3.36 11.11
N VAL A 147 -12.45 -3.49 11.27
CA VAL A 147 -11.69 -2.62 12.19
C VAL A 147 -11.71 -1.17 11.69
N ALA A 148 -11.57 -0.96 10.38
CA ALA A 148 -11.56 0.38 9.80
C ALA A 148 -12.93 1.05 9.76
N ASP A 149 -14.00 0.29 9.89
CA ASP A 149 -15.39 0.77 9.83
C ASP A 149 -15.70 1.52 8.52
N VAL A 150 -15.06 1.08 7.43
CA VAL A 150 -15.16 1.75 6.12
C VAL A 150 -16.56 1.67 5.55
N PHE A 151 -17.20 0.50 5.68
CA PHE A 151 -18.53 0.31 5.13
C PHE A 151 -19.60 1.17 5.82
N ARG A 152 -19.42 1.41 7.11
CA ARG A 152 -20.32 2.28 7.86
C ARG A 152 -20.29 3.70 7.31
N ASN A 153 -19.09 4.22 7.07
CA ASN A 153 -18.92 5.54 6.49
C ASN A 153 -19.44 5.60 5.05
N PHE A 154 -19.36 4.48 4.34
CA PHE A 154 -19.81 4.40 2.95
C PHE A 154 -21.34 4.34 2.84
N PHE A 155 -22.01 3.62 3.73
CA PHE A 155 -23.46 3.40 3.70
C PHE A 155 -24.24 4.28 4.67
N GLY A 156 -23.56 4.90 5.59
CA GLY A 156 -24.16 5.75 6.59
C GLY A 156 -24.32 7.17 6.11
#